data_2b7199cb03d6aff8b1b1cd88658a3289
#
_entry.id   2b7199cb03d6aff8b1b1cd88658a3289
#
_cell.length_a   1.000
_cell.length_b   1.000
_cell.length_c   1.000
_cell.angle_alpha   90.00
_cell.angle_beta   90.00
_cell.angle_gamma   90.00
#
_symmetry.space_group_name_H-M   'P 1'
#
loop_
_entity.id
_entity.type
_entity.pdbx_description
1 polymer ?
#
loop_
_entity_poly.entity_id
_entity_poly.type
_entity_poly.pdbx_seq_one_letter_code
_entity_poly.pdbx_strand_id
1 'polypeptide(L)'
;MDMAFSKGKRIEDETSKRIVDLAVNIGCREGADALTVTRLCRELSCDRRVIYNRFRDIDEINMIVAQRCNEELMAKARTAVDPHAPFYDNFMALFKAAFAYIYEKNAYFQHYTTLYRVTDRGVGNEVLQALADLIEEGKTTGDVRVETDSCMAAGNIWIIMTGIGGILAANADYQYQDGLDTALYGVRAILACMKP
;
A
#
# COMPACT_ATOMS: atom_id res chain seq x y z
N MET A 1 10.28 -14.93 1.83
CA MET A 1 11.27 -14.79 0.74
C MET A 1 12.38 -13.89 1.27
N ASP A 2 13.55 -14.47 1.59
CA ASP A 2 14.67 -13.71 2.14
C ASP A 2 15.12 -12.65 1.13
N MET A 3 14.88 -11.39 1.43
CA MET A 3 15.47 -10.30 0.67
C MET A 3 16.98 -10.32 0.93
N ALA A 4 17.75 -10.71 -0.09
CA ALA A 4 19.21 -10.70 -0.06
C ALA A 4 19.71 -9.26 0.05
N PHE A 5 19.82 -8.77 1.26
CA PHE A 5 20.48 -7.51 1.56
C PHE A 5 21.98 -7.68 1.28
N SER A 6 22.54 -6.76 0.51
CA SER A 6 23.95 -6.77 0.13
C SER A 6 24.86 -6.85 1.34
N LYS A 7 25.93 -7.65 1.21
CA LYS A 7 26.96 -8.02 2.18
C LYS A 7 27.51 -6.84 2.98
N GLY A 8 26.99 -6.68 4.19
CA GLY A 8 27.56 -5.91 5.28
C GLY A 8 26.83 -6.32 6.55
N LYS A 9 27.56 -6.58 7.62
CA LYS A 9 27.00 -7.01 8.90
C LYS A 9 26.17 -5.85 9.46
N ARG A 10 24.83 -5.87 9.25
CA ARG A 10 23.93 -4.86 9.75
C ARG A 10 23.58 -5.15 11.20
N ILE A 11 23.40 -4.08 11.96
CA ILE A 11 22.96 -4.16 13.34
C ILE A 11 21.43 -4.10 13.30
N GLU A 12 20.77 -5.21 13.61
CA GLU A 12 19.33 -5.27 13.88
C GLU A 12 19.13 -5.26 15.38
N ASP A 13 18.72 -4.13 15.92
CA ASP A 13 18.51 -3.90 17.34
C ASP A 13 17.30 -3.00 17.58
N GLU A 14 17.02 -2.69 18.84
CA GLU A 14 15.93 -1.78 19.20
C GLU A 14 16.08 -0.38 18.58
N THR A 15 17.30 0.05 18.32
CA THR A 15 17.56 1.32 17.62
C THR A 15 17.12 1.26 16.16
N SER A 16 17.33 0.11 15.48
CA SER A 16 16.83 -0.11 14.12
C SER A 16 15.32 0.02 14.05
N LYS A 17 14.59 -0.58 15.01
CA LYS A 17 13.14 -0.48 15.11
C LYS A 17 12.69 0.97 15.32
N ARG A 18 13.30 1.69 16.27
CA ARG A 18 12.98 3.09 16.53
C ARG A 18 13.22 3.99 15.31
N ILE A 19 14.25 3.72 14.51
CA ILE A 19 14.52 4.46 13.27
C ILE A 19 13.38 4.19 12.26
N VAL A 20 12.98 2.95 12.09
CA VAL A 20 11.89 2.57 11.16
C VAL A 20 10.55 3.14 11.64
N ASP A 21 10.22 3.03 12.93
CA ASP A 21 8.97 3.55 13.48
C ASP A 21 8.86 5.08 13.31
N LEU A 22 9.97 5.81 13.54
CA LEU A 22 10.01 7.23 13.26
C LEU A 22 9.89 7.53 11.76
N ALA A 23 10.55 6.74 10.92
CA ALA A 23 10.48 6.88 9.46
C ALA A 23 9.05 6.66 8.94
N VAL A 24 8.34 5.63 9.44
CA VAL A 24 6.91 5.39 9.15
C VAL A 24 6.07 6.61 9.55
N ASN A 25 6.30 7.14 10.75
CA ASN A 25 5.55 8.30 11.23
C ASN A 25 5.74 9.53 10.32
N ILE A 26 7.00 9.86 9.98
CA ILE A 26 7.33 10.99 9.10
C ILE A 26 6.74 10.75 7.70
N GLY A 27 7.01 9.61 7.10
CA GLY A 27 6.59 9.27 5.74
C GLY A 27 5.07 9.28 5.56
N CYS A 28 4.33 8.74 6.55
CA CYS A 28 2.86 8.68 6.50
C CYS A 28 2.19 10.04 6.72
N ARG A 29 2.84 10.96 7.43
CA ARG A 29 2.25 12.28 7.72
C ARG A 29 2.64 13.36 6.72
N GLU A 30 3.85 13.30 6.20
CA GLU A 30 4.46 14.40 5.46
C GLU A 30 5.01 13.98 4.09
N GLY A 31 4.91 12.69 3.78
CA GLY A 31 5.41 12.12 2.53
C GLY A 31 6.87 11.68 2.57
N ALA A 32 7.27 10.93 1.55
CA ALA A 32 8.62 10.36 1.48
C ALA A 32 9.71 11.43 1.34
N ASP A 33 9.42 12.58 0.71
CA ASP A 33 10.37 13.69 0.55
C ASP A 33 10.77 14.33 1.89
N ALA A 34 9.88 14.26 2.88
CA ALA A 34 10.16 14.74 4.22
C ALA A 34 11.08 13.80 5.00
N LEU A 35 11.24 12.55 4.54
CA LEU A 35 12.07 11.55 5.19
C LEU A 35 13.51 11.66 4.72
N THR A 36 14.36 12.22 5.57
CA THR A 36 15.80 12.37 5.29
C THR A 36 16.64 11.88 6.46
N VAL A 37 17.86 11.39 6.17
CA VAL A 37 18.80 10.98 7.22
C VAL A 37 19.07 12.12 8.22
N THR A 38 19.17 13.35 7.74
CA THR A 38 19.39 14.53 8.61
C THR A 38 18.23 14.71 9.58
N ARG A 39 16.99 14.54 9.11
CA ARG A 39 15.79 14.65 9.95
C ARG A 39 15.72 13.52 10.97
N LEU A 40 15.95 12.27 10.55
CA LEU A 40 16.00 11.12 11.45
C LEU A 40 17.03 11.34 12.57
N CYS A 41 18.25 11.78 12.23
CA CYS A 41 19.27 12.06 13.21
C CYS A 41 18.86 13.15 14.22
N ARG A 42 18.23 14.22 13.73
CA ARG A 42 17.76 15.31 14.58
C ARG A 42 16.69 14.84 15.57
N GLU A 43 15.69 14.10 15.08
CA GLU A 43 14.56 13.66 15.92
C GLU A 43 14.94 12.53 16.89
N LEU A 44 15.89 11.67 16.49
CA LEU A 44 16.44 10.62 17.37
C LEU A 44 17.60 11.10 18.26
N SER A 45 18.04 12.34 18.10
CA SER A 45 19.22 12.87 18.79
C SER A 45 20.45 11.98 18.65
N CYS A 46 20.73 11.52 17.41
CA CYS A 46 21.83 10.61 17.12
C CYS A 46 22.69 11.09 15.93
N ASP A 47 23.89 10.56 15.82
CA ASP A 47 24.78 10.81 14.69
C ASP A 47 24.39 10.01 13.45
N ARG A 48 24.74 10.51 12.25
CA ARG A 48 24.53 9.81 10.96
C ARG A 48 25.12 8.40 10.96
N ARG A 49 26.23 8.20 11.69
CA ARG A 49 26.86 6.89 11.81
C ARG A 49 25.92 5.84 12.41
N VAL A 50 25.04 6.24 13.32
CA VAL A 50 24.04 5.34 13.94
C VAL A 50 23.08 4.81 12.88
N ILE A 51 22.66 5.67 11.93
CA ILE A 51 21.78 5.29 10.82
C ILE A 51 22.54 4.38 9.85
N TYR A 52 23.73 4.81 9.37
CA TYR A 52 24.48 4.06 8.35
C TYR A 52 25.07 2.73 8.83
N ASN A 53 25.20 2.52 10.14
CA ASN A 53 25.56 1.20 10.67
C ASN A 53 24.42 0.18 10.56
N ARG A 54 23.17 0.65 10.32
CA ARG A 54 21.95 -0.17 10.28
C ARG A 54 21.30 -0.20 8.91
N PHE A 55 21.39 0.88 8.17
CA PHE A 55 20.77 1.03 6.84
C PHE A 55 21.81 1.56 5.86
N ARG A 56 21.75 1.10 4.62
CA ARG A 56 22.67 1.50 3.56
C ARG A 56 22.52 2.97 3.20
N ASP A 57 21.28 3.39 3.00
CA ASP A 57 20.89 4.73 2.55
C ASP A 57 19.44 5.01 2.96
N ILE A 58 18.94 6.19 2.59
CA ILE A 58 17.56 6.59 2.85
C ILE A 58 16.57 5.79 2.01
N ASP A 59 16.95 5.35 0.82
CA ASP A 59 16.07 4.59 -0.07
C ASP A 59 15.75 3.22 0.53
N GLU A 60 16.70 2.60 1.22
CA GLU A 60 16.44 1.36 1.94
C GLU A 60 15.45 1.57 3.08
N ILE A 61 15.59 2.65 3.85
CA ILE A 61 14.62 2.99 4.90
C ILE A 61 13.25 3.22 4.28
N ASN A 62 13.19 3.95 3.19
CA ASN A 62 11.98 4.19 2.43
C ASN A 62 11.31 2.89 1.96
N MET A 63 12.08 1.93 1.46
CA MET A 63 11.54 0.62 1.05
C MET A 63 10.94 -0.16 2.23
N ILE A 64 11.60 -0.13 3.38
CA ILE A 64 11.09 -0.80 4.59
C ILE A 64 9.79 -0.13 5.07
N VAL A 65 9.71 1.20 5.00
CA VAL A 65 8.48 1.94 5.33
C VAL A 65 7.35 1.55 4.37
N ALA A 66 7.64 1.46 3.05
CA ALA A 66 6.66 1.03 2.05
C ALA A 66 6.13 -0.38 2.31
N GLN A 67 7.05 -1.30 2.58
CA GLN A 67 6.68 -2.69 2.91
C GLN A 67 5.77 -2.74 4.13
N ARG A 68 6.10 -2.02 5.20
CA ARG A 68 5.28 -1.95 6.42
C ARG A 68 3.88 -1.41 6.15
N CYS A 69 3.77 -0.33 5.36
CA CYS A 69 2.48 0.22 4.98
C CYS A 69 1.65 -0.77 4.15
N ASN A 70 2.28 -1.53 3.25
CA ASN A 70 1.58 -2.57 2.50
C ASN A 70 1.11 -3.72 3.39
N GLU A 71 1.94 -4.17 4.33
CA GLU A 71 1.56 -5.20 5.30
C GLU A 71 0.38 -4.75 6.16
N GLU A 72 0.39 -3.50 6.64
CA GLU A 72 -0.73 -2.91 7.40
C GLU A 72 -1.99 -2.77 6.54
N LEU A 73 -1.86 -2.33 5.29
CA LEU A 73 -2.96 -2.25 4.32
C LEU A 73 -3.63 -3.61 4.16
N MET A 74 -2.83 -4.65 3.89
CA MET A 74 -3.31 -6.01 3.71
C MET A 74 -3.95 -6.57 4.97
N ALA A 75 -3.37 -6.29 6.14
CA ALA A 75 -3.94 -6.70 7.42
C ALA A 75 -5.31 -6.04 7.65
N LYS A 76 -5.42 -4.73 7.47
CA LYS A 76 -6.70 -4.00 7.61
C LYS A 76 -7.75 -4.48 6.59
N ALA A 77 -7.35 -4.68 5.34
CA ALA A 77 -8.26 -5.19 4.32
C ALA A 77 -8.82 -6.57 4.70
N ARG A 78 -7.98 -7.49 5.17
CA ARG A 78 -8.40 -8.83 5.60
C ARG A 78 -9.36 -8.81 6.79
N THR A 79 -9.23 -7.87 7.72
CA THR A 79 -10.16 -7.75 8.87
C THR A 79 -11.57 -7.34 8.47
N ALA A 80 -11.77 -6.81 7.26
CA ALA A 80 -13.08 -6.44 6.75
C ALA A 80 -13.84 -7.59 6.07
N VAL A 81 -13.21 -8.76 5.91
CA VAL A 81 -13.80 -9.93 5.26
C VAL A 81 -14.63 -10.72 6.25
N ASP A 82 -15.87 -11.02 5.91
CA ASP A 82 -16.75 -11.95 6.62
C ASP A 82 -16.81 -13.28 5.83
N PRO A 83 -16.35 -14.40 6.41
CA PRO A 83 -16.35 -15.70 5.73
C PRO A 83 -17.75 -16.19 5.29
N HIS A 84 -18.81 -15.62 5.83
CA HIS A 84 -20.20 -15.99 5.52
C HIS A 84 -20.89 -15.02 4.55
N ALA A 85 -20.26 -13.91 4.21
CA ALA A 85 -20.82 -12.95 3.25
C ALA A 85 -20.53 -13.36 1.80
N PRO A 86 -21.41 -12.98 0.85
CA PRO A 86 -21.18 -13.19 -0.56
C PRO A 86 -19.86 -12.57 -1.04
N PHE A 87 -19.25 -13.17 -2.06
CA PHE A 87 -17.98 -12.72 -2.66
C PHE A 87 -17.95 -11.19 -2.93
N TYR A 88 -18.99 -10.68 -3.59
CA TYR A 88 -19.06 -9.27 -3.97
C TYR A 88 -19.15 -8.33 -2.76
N ASP A 89 -19.85 -8.72 -1.70
CA ASP A 89 -19.97 -7.93 -0.47
C ASP A 89 -18.63 -7.88 0.26
N ASN A 90 -17.94 -9.03 0.32
CA ASN A 90 -16.59 -9.11 0.86
C ASN A 90 -15.60 -8.28 0.06
N PHE A 91 -15.65 -8.36 -1.27
CA PHE A 91 -14.79 -7.55 -2.12
C PHE A 91 -14.98 -6.06 -1.88
N MET A 92 -16.24 -5.61 -1.77
CA MET A 92 -16.56 -4.21 -1.49
C MET A 92 -16.14 -3.78 -0.09
N ALA A 93 -16.26 -4.64 0.92
CA ALA A 93 -15.82 -4.37 2.29
C ALA A 93 -14.29 -4.22 2.34
N LEU A 94 -13.57 -5.15 1.73
CA LEU A 94 -12.12 -5.12 1.57
C LEU A 94 -11.65 -3.85 0.86
N PHE A 95 -12.29 -3.50 -0.27
CA PHE A 95 -11.98 -2.30 -1.02
C PHE A 95 -12.16 -1.02 -0.17
N LYS A 96 -13.28 -0.90 0.54
CA LYS A 96 -13.54 0.25 1.42
C LYS A 96 -12.50 0.37 2.53
N ALA A 97 -12.13 -0.74 3.16
CA ALA A 97 -11.12 -0.75 4.21
C ALA A 97 -9.74 -0.35 3.68
N ALA A 98 -9.36 -0.86 2.50
CA ALA A 98 -8.11 -0.51 1.83
C ALA A 98 -8.11 0.98 1.42
N PHE A 99 -9.20 1.48 0.85
CA PHE A 99 -9.33 2.87 0.44
C PHE A 99 -9.23 3.84 1.62
N ALA A 100 -9.89 3.50 2.74
CA ALA A 100 -9.81 4.29 3.98
C ALA A 100 -8.37 4.34 4.52
N TYR A 101 -7.65 3.22 4.49
CA TYR A 101 -6.26 3.16 4.90
C TYR A 101 -5.35 4.02 4.00
N ILE A 102 -5.52 3.92 2.68
CA ILE A 102 -4.76 4.74 1.72
C ILE A 102 -5.03 6.23 1.95
N TYR A 103 -6.27 6.61 2.21
CA TYR A 103 -6.62 7.98 2.54
C TYR A 103 -5.98 8.45 3.85
N GLU A 104 -6.01 7.64 4.89
CA GLU A 104 -5.39 7.92 6.19
C GLU A 104 -3.86 8.11 6.08
N LYS A 105 -3.21 7.34 5.19
CA LYS A 105 -1.75 7.36 4.93
C LYS A 105 -1.39 8.08 3.63
N ASN A 106 -2.20 8.99 3.20
CA ASN A 106 -2.23 9.56 1.87
C ASN A 106 -0.91 10.20 1.41
N ALA A 107 -0.29 11.06 2.23
CA ALA A 107 0.96 11.72 1.88
C ALA A 107 2.07 10.71 1.51
N TYR A 108 2.08 9.55 2.16
CA TYR A 108 3.00 8.47 1.88
C TYR A 108 2.67 7.72 0.58
N PHE A 109 1.41 7.32 0.40
CA PHE A 109 0.98 6.57 -0.78
C PHE A 109 1.11 7.36 -2.07
N GLN A 110 0.89 8.66 -2.06
CA GLN A 110 1.10 9.51 -3.24
C GLN A 110 2.51 9.41 -3.78
N HIS A 111 3.49 9.45 -2.92
CA HIS A 111 4.89 9.49 -3.33
C HIS A 111 5.40 8.10 -3.72
N TYR A 112 5.07 7.09 -2.94
CA TYR A 112 5.58 5.73 -3.11
C TYR A 112 4.94 4.99 -4.26
N THR A 113 3.65 5.09 -4.46
CA THR A 113 2.97 4.44 -5.58
C THR A 113 3.41 5.03 -6.93
N THR A 114 3.83 6.29 -6.95
CA THR A 114 4.31 6.94 -8.19
C THR A 114 5.77 6.61 -8.48
N LEU A 115 6.64 6.60 -7.48
CA LEU A 115 8.08 6.36 -7.64
C LEU A 115 8.44 4.87 -7.83
N TYR A 116 7.79 3.97 -7.10
CA TYR A 116 8.14 2.55 -7.13
C TYR A 116 7.33 1.72 -8.12
N ARG A 117 6.30 2.27 -8.75
CA ARG A 117 5.63 1.67 -9.92
C ARG A 117 6.55 1.48 -11.12
N VAL A 118 7.55 2.35 -11.25
CA VAL A 118 8.45 2.41 -12.42
C VAL A 118 9.70 1.56 -12.20
N THR A 119 10.00 1.19 -10.99
CA THR A 119 11.19 0.38 -10.70
C THR A 119 10.79 -1.06 -10.41
N ASP A 120 11.46 -2.00 -11.05
CA ASP A 120 11.40 -3.46 -10.97
C ASP A 120 11.48 -4.06 -9.54
N ARG A 121 11.23 -3.29 -8.49
CA ARG A 121 11.52 -3.65 -7.11
C ARG A 121 10.31 -4.04 -6.25
N GLY A 122 9.18 -4.32 -6.86
CA GLY A 122 8.16 -5.20 -6.27
C GLY A 122 7.20 -4.64 -5.23
N VAL A 123 7.35 -3.42 -4.71
CA VAL A 123 6.52 -2.91 -3.61
C VAL A 123 5.03 -2.70 -3.98
N GLY A 124 4.72 -2.57 -5.29
CA GLY A 124 3.34 -2.49 -5.77
C GLY A 124 2.76 -3.84 -6.22
N ASN A 125 3.61 -4.84 -6.42
CA ASN A 125 3.19 -6.13 -6.99
C ASN A 125 2.42 -6.98 -5.98
N GLU A 126 2.73 -6.91 -4.69
CA GLU A 126 2.07 -7.75 -3.67
C GLU A 126 0.57 -7.43 -3.52
N VAL A 127 0.19 -6.16 -3.54
CA VAL A 127 -1.23 -5.76 -3.45
C VAL A 127 -1.97 -6.13 -4.73
N LEU A 128 -1.35 -5.91 -5.89
CA LEU A 128 -1.92 -6.30 -7.19
C LEU A 128 -2.08 -7.81 -7.28
N GLN A 129 -1.08 -8.56 -6.85
CA GLN A 129 -1.14 -10.01 -6.84
C GLN A 129 -2.26 -10.50 -5.90
N ALA A 130 -2.37 -9.94 -4.70
CA ALA A 130 -3.42 -10.31 -3.76
C ALA A 130 -4.83 -10.02 -4.30
N LEU A 131 -5.01 -8.91 -5.04
CA LEU A 131 -6.28 -8.62 -5.71
C LEU A 131 -6.56 -9.62 -6.84
N ALA A 132 -5.55 -9.96 -7.64
CA ALA A 132 -5.68 -10.95 -8.71
C ALA A 132 -6.01 -12.33 -8.14
N ASP A 133 -5.32 -12.75 -7.07
CA ASP A 133 -5.56 -14.04 -6.39
C ASP A 133 -6.98 -14.12 -5.82
N LEU A 134 -7.50 -13.03 -5.25
CA LEU A 134 -8.88 -12.97 -4.78
C LEU A 134 -9.89 -13.14 -5.93
N ILE A 135 -9.62 -12.56 -7.10
CA ILE A 135 -10.46 -12.73 -8.29
C ILE A 135 -10.38 -14.17 -8.81
N GLU A 136 -9.19 -14.79 -8.79
CA GLU A 136 -9.03 -16.21 -9.15
C GLU A 136 -9.79 -17.14 -8.19
N GLU A 137 -9.79 -16.85 -6.90
CA GLU A 137 -10.61 -17.55 -5.92
C GLU A 137 -12.09 -17.44 -6.27
N GLY A 138 -12.58 -16.25 -6.63
CA GLY A 138 -13.96 -16.05 -7.09
C GLY A 138 -14.32 -16.85 -8.35
N LYS A 139 -13.37 -17.13 -9.25
CA LYS A 139 -13.60 -18.05 -10.38
C LYS A 139 -13.76 -19.50 -9.92
N THR A 140 -12.98 -19.93 -8.94
CA THR A 140 -13.08 -21.31 -8.43
C THR A 140 -14.36 -21.55 -7.65
N THR A 141 -14.92 -20.53 -7.01
CA THR A 141 -16.23 -20.60 -6.32
C THR A 141 -17.42 -20.40 -7.25
N GLY A 142 -17.18 -19.98 -8.50
CA GLY A 142 -18.23 -19.69 -9.49
C GLY A 142 -18.89 -18.32 -9.33
N ASP A 143 -18.34 -17.45 -8.47
CA ASP A 143 -18.81 -16.08 -8.31
C ASP A 143 -18.33 -15.16 -9.43
N VAL A 144 -17.20 -15.50 -10.07
CA VAL A 144 -16.56 -14.74 -11.15
C VAL A 144 -16.48 -15.61 -12.40
N ARG A 145 -16.77 -15.01 -13.57
CA ARG A 145 -16.62 -15.69 -14.86
C ARG A 145 -15.19 -16.15 -15.09
N VAL A 146 -15.02 -17.36 -15.60
CA VAL A 146 -13.70 -17.96 -15.84
C VAL A 146 -12.86 -17.20 -16.87
N GLU A 147 -13.52 -16.51 -17.82
CA GLU A 147 -12.88 -15.70 -18.88
C GLU A 147 -12.35 -14.34 -18.35
N THR A 148 -12.65 -13.99 -17.11
CA THR A 148 -12.17 -12.71 -16.54
C THR A 148 -10.63 -12.69 -16.50
N ASP A 149 -10.03 -11.67 -17.08
CA ASP A 149 -8.60 -11.40 -16.89
C ASP A 149 -8.39 -10.78 -15.48
N SER A 150 -7.96 -11.61 -14.54
CA SER A 150 -7.81 -11.23 -13.14
C SER A 150 -6.72 -10.18 -12.94
N CYS A 151 -5.64 -10.22 -13.72
CA CYS A 151 -4.56 -9.23 -13.64
C CYS A 151 -5.02 -7.86 -14.13
N MET A 152 -5.77 -7.84 -15.25
CA MET A 152 -6.34 -6.60 -15.80
C MET A 152 -7.39 -6.01 -14.87
N ALA A 153 -8.27 -6.83 -14.30
CA ALA A 153 -9.28 -6.39 -13.35
C ALA A 153 -8.64 -5.82 -12.06
N ALA A 154 -7.69 -6.53 -11.48
CA ALA A 154 -6.92 -6.08 -10.32
C ALA A 154 -6.18 -4.76 -10.60
N GLY A 155 -5.53 -4.65 -11.76
CA GLY A 155 -4.82 -3.44 -12.19
C GLY A 155 -5.76 -2.23 -12.29
N ASN A 156 -6.93 -2.39 -12.91
CA ASN A 156 -7.92 -1.31 -13.01
C ASN A 156 -8.47 -0.89 -11.64
N ILE A 157 -8.77 -1.84 -10.76
CA ILE A 157 -9.23 -1.56 -9.39
C ILE A 157 -8.15 -0.80 -8.61
N TRP A 158 -6.89 -1.21 -8.74
CA TRP A 158 -5.76 -0.52 -8.11
C TRP A 158 -5.56 0.90 -8.65
N ILE A 159 -5.71 1.11 -9.96
CA ILE A 159 -5.62 2.44 -10.59
C ILE A 159 -6.73 3.36 -10.08
N ILE A 160 -7.97 2.87 -9.96
CA ILE A 160 -9.09 3.63 -9.38
C ILE A 160 -8.73 4.04 -7.94
N MET A 161 -8.29 3.10 -7.13
CA MET A 161 -7.97 3.34 -5.72
C MET A 161 -6.87 4.40 -5.55
N THR A 162 -5.75 4.21 -6.24
CA THR A 162 -4.58 5.10 -6.14
C THR A 162 -4.78 6.42 -6.84
N GLY A 163 -5.50 6.44 -7.97
CA GLY A 163 -5.78 7.66 -8.73
C GLY A 163 -6.69 8.61 -7.95
N ILE A 164 -7.78 8.10 -7.40
CA ILE A 164 -8.71 8.91 -6.59
C ILE A 164 -8.06 9.30 -5.25
N GLY A 165 -7.31 8.39 -4.63
CA GLY A 165 -6.50 8.72 -3.46
C GLY A 165 -5.53 9.88 -3.72
N GLY A 166 -4.90 9.88 -4.91
CA GLY A 166 -4.03 10.97 -5.37
C GLY A 166 -4.77 12.31 -5.53
N ILE A 167 -5.97 12.30 -6.09
CA ILE A 167 -6.81 13.51 -6.24
C ILE A 167 -7.21 14.06 -4.86
N LEU A 168 -7.65 13.18 -3.96
CA LEU A 168 -8.03 13.56 -2.59
C LEU A 168 -6.90 14.25 -1.83
N ALA A 169 -5.67 13.81 -2.05
CA ALA A 169 -4.53 14.39 -1.39
C ALA A 169 -4.07 15.71 -2.02
N ALA A 170 -4.20 15.84 -3.34
CA ALA A 170 -3.80 17.04 -4.07
C ALA A 170 -4.82 18.18 -3.98
N ASN A 171 -6.07 17.89 -3.60
CA ASN A 171 -7.18 18.85 -3.62
C ASN A 171 -7.94 18.85 -2.30
N ALA A 172 -7.66 19.84 -1.44
CA ALA A 172 -8.30 19.97 -0.14
C ALA A 172 -9.83 20.21 -0.21
N ASP A 173 -10.34 20.69 -1.33
CA ASP A 173 -11.78 20.93 -1.53
C ASP A 173 -12.53 19.64 -1.92
N TYR A 174 -11.82 18.60 -2.36
CA TYR A 174 -12.42 17.33 -2.75
C TYR A 174 -12.64 16.46 -1.52
N GLN A 175 -13.89 16.21 -1.18
CA GLN A 175 -14.24 15.52 0.06
C GLN A 175 -14.00 14.01 -0.04
N TYR A 176 -13.60 13.39 1.07
CA TYR A 176 -13.38 11.94 1.15
C TYR A 176 -14.59 11.14 0.65
N GLN A 177 -15.80 11.52 1.03
CA GLN A 177 -17.02 10.81 0.65
C GLN A 177 -17.23 10.83 -0.87
N ASP A 178 -17.00 11.96 -1.53
CA ASP A 178 -17.12 12.07 -2.99
C ASP A 178 -16.09 11.18 -3.71
N GLY A 179 -14.87 11.15 -3.20
CA GLY A 179 -13.81 10.25 -3.68
C GLY A 179 -14.17 8.80 -3.51
N LEU A 180 -14.66 8.41 -2.34
CA LEU A 180 -15.09 7.05 -2.06
C LEU A 180 -16.25 6.64 -2.97
N ASP A 181 -17.27 7.47 -3.13
CA ASP A 181 -18.43 7.17 -3.96
C ASP A 181 -18.05 7.02 -5.44
N THR A 182 -17.13 7.87 -5.92
CA THR A 182 -16.56 7.75 -7.27
C THR A 182 -15.78 6.44 -7.44
N ALA A 183 -14.94 6.09 -6.47
CA ALA A 183 -14.18 4.84 -6.49
C ALA A 183 -15.09 3.62 -6.48
N LEU A 184 -16.10 3.62 -5.59
CA LEU A 184 -17.06 2.54 -5.47
C LEU A 184 -17.91 2.36 -6.73
N TYR A 185 -18.26 3.44 -7.43
CA TYR A 185 -18.95 3.37 -8.70
C TYR A 185 -18.12 2.63 -9.76
N GLY A 186 -16.85 3.02 -9.92
CA GLY A 186 -15.94 2.37 -10.87
C GLY A 186 -15.69 0.89 -10.55
N VAL A 187 -15.45 0.58 -9.28
CA VAL A 187 -15.24 -0.81 -8.85
C VAL A 187 -16.49 -1.67 -9.04
N ARG A 188 -17.68 -1.16 -8.73
CA ARG A 188 -18.95 -1.87 -8.98
C ARG A 188 -19.15 -2.16 -10.46
N ALA A 189 -18.78 -1.24 -11.35
CA ALA A 189 -18.86 -1.46 -12.80
C ALA A 189 -17.93 -2.60 -13.25
N ILE A 190 -16.68 -2.64 -12.75
CA ILE A 190 -15.75 -3.74 -13.02
C ILE A 190 -16.31 -5.05 -12.49
N LEU A 191 -16.77 -5.10 -11.24
CA LEU A 191 -17.35 -6.29 -10.62
C LEU A 191 -18.59 -6.77 -11.37
N ALA A 192 -19.44 -5.85 -11.84
CA ALA A 192 -20.62 -6.23 -12.65
C ALA A 192 -20.23 -6.91 -13.97
N CYS A 193 -19.13 -6.48 -14.58
CA CYS A 193 -18.60 -7.15 -15.79
C CYS A 193 -17.99 -8.52 -15.50
N MET A 194 -17.69 -8.85 -14.28
CA MET A 194 -17.09 -10.13 -13.87
C MET A 194 -18.11 -11.17 -13.44
N LYS A 195 -19.39 -10.79 -13.29
CA LYS A 195 -20.46 -11.75 -12.91
C LYS A 195 -20.67 -12.81 -13.97
N PRO A 196 -20.95 -14.07 -13.57
CA PRO A 196 -21.30 -15.17 -14.47
C PRO A 196 -22.49 -14.85 -15.36
#